data_63392b0d49261561aa5ee23bb4f57712
#
_entry.id   63392b0d49261561aa5ee23bb4f57712
#
_cell.length_a   1.000
_cell.length_b   1.000
_cell.length_c   1.000
_cell.angle_alpha   90.00
_cell.angle_beta   90.00
_cell.angle_gamma   90.00
#
_symmetry.space_group_name_H-M   'P 1'
#
loop_
_entity.id
_entity.type
_entity.pdbx_description
1 polymer ?
#
loop_
_entity_poly.entity_id
_entity_poly.type
_entity_poly.pdbx_seq_one_letter_code
_entity_poly.pdbx_strand_id
1 'polypeptide(L)'
;MQKKFLGNTGIKVSIAGFGVLPMGPSQLSLPVEEGAKIIAYALEHGINFLDTAQYYRTYPYISSALKMGSFEDVVICSKSLCEDYDGMMDAVLEARKALDREVIDIFLMHEVRSGQLSLRQGAWKALKDAKKEGLVRAFGLSSHHVDITKAASSMEELDVVFPLINYAGLGIRKGDSFSTKEEMLEAISQCHAAGKGVFSMKAFGGGSLTGHYQEALDYVFSKPEIDSVMIGFGKISEVDDLLSYLGGTMDKSYNPDISKKRVYINQEDCEGCGSCKAACPAGAIFYNENGLAEVDHSKCLTCGYCSPVCPVRAVIMY
;
A
#
# COMPACT_ATOMS: atom_id res chain seq x y z
N MET A 1 7.67 19.77 -1.65
CA MET A 1 6.97 18.70 -0.92
C MET A 1 7.25 18.80 0.57
N GLN A 2 6.22 18.83 1.41
CA GLN A 2 6.38 18.82 2.87
C GLN A 2 6.88 17.45 3.34
N LYS A 3 7.75 17.44 4.38
CA LYS A 3 8.25 16.20 5.01
C LYS A 3 7.96 16.22 6.51
N LYS A 4 7.63 15.05 7.06
CA LYS A 4 7.42 14.80 8.50
C LYS A 4 8.35 13.70 9.00
N PHE A 5 8.61 13.63 10.29
CA PHE A 5 9.19 12.44 10.90
C PHE A 5 8.13 11.34 10.98
N LEU A 6 8.52 10.12 10.70
CA LEU A 6 7.67 8.94 10.80
C LEU A 6 7.66 8.47 12.26
N GLY A 7 6.70 8.97 13.03
CA GLY A 7 6.67 8.76 14.47
C GLY A 7 8.01 9.06 15.14
N ASN A 8 8.42 8.17 16.05
CA ASN A 8 9.68 8.29 16.80
C ASN A 8 10.89 7.62 16.11
N THR A 9 10.78 7.20 14.83
CA THR A 9 11.84 6.46 14.12
C THR A 9 13.07 7.30 13.77
N GLY A 10 12.97 8.61 13.77
CA GLY A 10 13.99 9.52 13.22
C GLY A 10 14.09 9.51 11.68
N ILE A 11 13.22 8.77 11.00
CA ILE A 11 13.15 8.71 9.52
C ILE A 11 12.23 9.84 9.05
N LYS A 12 12.72 10.68 8.12
CA LYS A 12 11.98 11.82 7.58
C LYS A 12 11.42 11.48 6.21
N VAL A 13 10.10 11.51 6.07
CA VAL A 13 9.38 11.12 4.85
C VAL A 13 8.52 12.27 4.31
N SER A 14 8.29 12.29 3.00
CA SER A 14 7.29 13.16 2.38
C SER A 14 5.88 12.79 2.85
N ILE A 15 5.00 13.79 3.01
CA ILE A 15 3.60 13.55 3.43
C ILE A 15 2.81 12.69 2.45
N ALA A 16 3.24 12.64 1.20
CA ALA A 16 2.79 11.69 0.20
C ALA A 16 3.94 10.75 -0.17
N GLY A 17 3.68 9.45 -0.18
CA GLY A 17 4.61 8.42 -0.61
C GLY A 17 4.16 7.79 -1.92
N PHE A 18 5.08 7.12 -2.59
CA PHE A 18 4.90 6.48 -3.88
C PHE A 18 4.75 4.96 -3.72
N GLY A 19 3.54 4.44 -3.93
CA GLY A 19 3.29 2.99 -3.99
C GLY A 19 3.63 2.43 -5.37
N VAL A 20 4.59 1.51 -5.44
CA VAL A 20 5.11 0.97 -6.71
C VAL A 20 4.27 -0.20 -7.25
N LEU A 21 3.38 -0.78 -6.44
CA LEU A 21 2.53 -1.92 -6.84
C LEU A 21 1.83 -1.74 -8.21
N PRO A 22 1.24 -0.57 -8.57
CA PRO A 22 0.51 -0.45 -9.84
C PRO A 22 1.34 -0.72 -11.08
N MET A 23 2.64 -0.50 -11.04
CA MET A 23 3.54 -0.71 -12.19
C MET A 23 3.87 -2.18 -12.40
N GLY A 24 3.75 -2.98 -11.34
CA GLY A 24 4.20 -4.37 -11.30
C GLY A 24 3.37 -5.33 -12.15
N PRO A 25 3.87 -6.58 -12.26
CA PRO A 25 3.26 -7.62 -13.10
C PRO A 25 1.83 -7.96 -12.72
N SER A 26 1.43 -7.75 -11.48
CA SER A 26 0.07 -8.03 -11.00
C SER A 26 -0.97 -6.97 -11.41
N GLN A 27 -0.54 -5.82 -11.96
CA GLN A 27 -1.44 -4.75 -12.40
C GLN A 27 -1.11 -4.30 -13.83
N LEU A 28 -0.46 -3.13 -14.00
CA LEU A 28 -0.19 -2.55 -15.32
C LEU A 28 0.91 -3.28 -16.10
N SER A 29 1.77 -4.03 -15.41
CA SER A 29 2.91 -4.73 -16.02
C SER A 29 3.74 -3.84 -16.95
N LEU A 30 4.05 -2.63 -16.49
CA LEU A 30 4.82 -1.66 -17.27
C LEU A 30 6.22 -2.20 -17.57
N PRO A 31 6.83 -1.81 -18.69
CA PRO A 31 8.27 -1.99 -18.88
C PRO A 31 9.05 -1.35 -17.72
N VAL A 32 10.09 -2.03 -17.23
CA VAL A 32 10.87 -1.56 -16.05
C VAL A 32 11.38 -0.13 -16.25
N GLU A 33 11.88 0.18 -17.45
CA GLU A 33 12.39 1.52 -17.77
C GLU A 33 11.31 2.61 -17.73
N GLU A 34 10.08 2.28 -18.13
CA GLU A 34 8.95 3.20 -18.08
C GLU A 34 8.55 3.48 -16.64
N GLY A 35 8.34 2.45 -15.84
CA GLY A 35 8.01 2.61 -14.43
C GLY A 35 9.14 3.31 -13.65
N ALA A 36 10.40 3.03 -13.97
CA ALA A 36 11.54 3.70 -13.36
C ALA A 36 11.56 5.21 -13.63
N LYS A 37 11.20 5.65 -14.85
CA LYS A 37 11.08 7.08 -15.19
C LYS A 37 10.00 7.77 -14.35
N ILE A 38 8.87 7.11 -14.11
CA ILE A 38 7.79 7.67 -13.28
C ILE A 38 8.26 7.83 -11.82
N ILE A 39 8.97 6.82 -11.28
CA ILE A 39 9.52 6.89 -9.93
C ILE A 39 10.57 8.01 -9.85
N ALA A 40 11.53 8.07 -10.78
CA ALA A 40 12.56 9.11 -10.81
C ALA A 40 11.92 10.51 -10.87
N TYR A 41 10.93 10.70 -11.72
CA TYR A 41 10.17 11.95 -11.81
C TYR A 41 9.55 12.35 -10.47
N ALA A 42 8.93 11.42 -9.75
CA ALA A 42 8.34 11.69 -8.44
C ALA A 42 9.41 12.07 -7.39
N LEU A 43 10.56 11.38 -7.42
CA LEU A 43 11.70 11.70 -6.55
C LEU A 43 12.26 13.12 -6.82
N GLU A 44 12.41 13.49 -8.09
CA GLU A 44 12.84 14.84 -8.51
C GLU A 44 11.88 15.94 -8.03
N HIS A 45 10.60 15.61 -7.87
CA HIS A 45 9.57 16.53 -7.37
C HIS A 45 9.34 16.43 -5.85
N GLY A 46 10.25 15.75 -5.14
CA GLY A 46 10.35 15.75 -3.69
C GLY A 46 9.51 14.71 -2.96
N ILE A 47 8.91 13.74 -3.65
CA ILE A 47 8.40 12.51 -3.03
C ILE A 47 9.62 11.65 -2.72
N ASN A 48 9.94 11.43 -1.44
CA ASN A 48 11.12 10.66 -1.06
C ASN A 48 10.79 9.30 -0.42
N PHE A 49 9.53 8.92 -0.32
CA PHE A 49 9.10 7.70 0.34
C PHE A 49 8.49 6.71 -0.67
N LEU A 50 9.17 5.58 -0.89
CA LEU A 50 8.78 4.53 -1.82
C LEU A 50 8.27 3.32 -1.04
N ASP A 51 7.12 2.77 -1.47
CA ASP A 51 6.52 1.57 -0.90
C ASP A 51 6.47 0.44 -1.91
N THR A 52 7.08 -0.69 -1.56
CA THR A 52 7.10 -1.92 -2.35
C THR A 52 6.86 -3.14 -1.47
N ALA A 53 6.96 -4.35 -2.02
CA ALA A 53 6.96 -5.62 -1.30
C ALA A 53 7.64 -6.71 -2.13
N GLN A 54 8.15 -7.74 -1.48
CA GLN A 54 8.70 -8.94 -2.13
C GLN A 54 7.71 -9.51 -3.14
N TYR A 55 6.48 -9.70 -2.74
CA TYR A 55 5.39 -10.23 -3.56
C TYR A 55 5.08 -9.38 -4.80
N TYR A 56 5.29 -8.05 -4.75
CA TYR A 56 4.98 -7.15 -5.87
C TYR A 56 5.90 -7.31 -7.07
N ARG A 57 7.10 -7.90 -6.87
CA ARG A 57 8.14 -8.06 -7.91
C ARG A 57 8.55 -6.73 -8.56
N THR A 58 8.53 -5.65 -7.77
CA THR A 58 8.77 -4.28 -8.26
C THR A 58 10.12 -3.70 -7.84
N TYR A 59 11.00 -4.47 -7.21
CA TYR A 59 12.38 -4.05 -6.91
C TYR A 59 13.15 -3.54 -8.14
N PRO A 60 13.06 -4.17 -9.34
CA PRO A 60 13.77 -3.70 -10.53
C PRO A 60 13.40 -2.28 -10.94
N TYR A 61 12.14 -1.86 -10.77
CA TYR A 61 11.69 -0.51 -11.09
C TYR A 61 12.37 0.53 -10.19
N ILE A 62 12.42 0.27 -8.88
CA ILE A 62 13.07 1.15 -7.90
C ILE A 62 14.58 1.18 -8.16
N SER A 63 15.23 0.02 -8.28
CA SER A 63 16.68 -0.06 -8.53
C SER A 63 17.09 0.66 -9.82
N SER A 64 16.26 0.57 -10.88
CA SER A 64 16.49 1.30 -12.13
C SER A 64 16.29 2.81 -11.94
N ALA A 65 15.24 3.23 -11.23
CA ALA A 65 14.97 4.65 -10.98
C ALA A 65 16.09 5.33 -10.18
N LEU A 66 16.62 4.65 -9.16
CA LEU A 66 17.70 5.18 -8.32
C LEU A 66 19.01 5.40 -9.10
N LYS A 67 19.19 4.77 -10.25
CA LYS A 67 20.34 4.96 -11.15
C LYS A 67 20.16 6.14 -12.13
N MET A 68 18.95 6.72 -12.20
CA MET A 68 18.64 7.82 -13.12
C MET A 68 19.02 9.20 -12.55
N GLY A 69 19.27 9.30 -11.25
CA GLY A 69 19.61 10.57 -10.61
C GLY A 69 20.36 10.37 -9.28
N SER A 70 20.69 11.47 -8.62
CA SER A 70 21.27 11.45 -7.28
C SER A 70 20.17 11.72 -6.26
N PHE A 71 19.71 10.66 -5.58
CA PHE A 71 18.60 10.69 -4.63
C PHE A 71 19.09 10.25 -3.25
N GLU A 72 19.68 11.15 -2.50
CA GLU A 72 20.37 10.84 -1.23
C GLU A 72 19.42 10.51 -0.07
N ASP A 73 18.22 11.08 -0.06
CA ASP A 73 17.27 11.00 1.06
C ASP A 73 16.07 10.07 0.80
N VAL A 74 16.17 9.15 -0.16
CA VAL A 74 15.10 8.20 -0.47
C VAL A 74 14.95 7.19 0.65
N VAL A 75 13.72 7.09 1.13
CA VAL A 75 13.26 6.11 2.12
C VAL A 75 12.52 4.99 1.40
N ILE A 76 12.91 3.75 1.62
CA ILE A 76 12.28 2.57 1.01
C ILE A 76 11.64 1.71 2.09
N CYS A 77 10.33 1.46 1.93
CA CYS A 77 9.58 0.47 2.68
C CYS A 77 9.38 -0.78 1.82
N SER A 78 9.80 -1.94 2.33
CA SER A 78 9.46 -3.23 1.75
C SER A 78 8.73 -4.12 2.75
N LYS A 79 8.20 -5.25 2.28
CA LYS A 79 7.33 -6.14 3.06
C LYS A 79 7.44 -7.58 2.57
N SER A 80 7.20 -8.55 3.47
CA SER A 80 7.06 -9.95 3.08
C SER A 80 5.88 -10.62 3.78
N LEU A 81 5.29 -11.60 3.10
CA LEU A 81 4.22 -12.46 3.63
C LEU A 81 4.76 -13.62 4.47
N CYS A 82 6.08 -13.82 4.53
CA CYS A 82 6.70 -14.89 5.30
C CYS A 82 6.23 -14.89 6.76
N GLU A 83 6.04 -16.09 7.31
CA GLU A 83 5.52 -16.29 8.67
C GLU A 83 6.64 -16.72 9.65
N ASP A 84 7.61 -17.47 9.14
CA ASP A 84 8.73 -17.99 9.90
C ASP A 84 9.94 -17.04 9.88
N TYR A 85 10.94 -17.42 10.71
CA TYR A 85 12.15 -16.61 10.89
C TYR A 85 13.03 -16.57 9.63
N ASP A 86 13.32 -17.74 9.08
CA ASP A 86 14.29 -17.89 7.99
C ASP A 86 13.75 -17.22 6.73
N GLY A 87 12.50 -17.48 6.35
CA GLY A 87 11.85 -16.86 5.21
C GLY A 87 11.76 -15.33 5.31
N MET A 88 11.51 -14.79 6.51
CA MET A 88 11.47 -13.35 6.70
C MET A 88 12.87 -12.73 6.62
N MET A 89 13.89 -13.37 7.18
CA MET A 89 15.27 -12.92 7.07
C MET A 89 15.76 -12.96 5.60
N ASP A 90 15.47 -14.05 4.89
CA ASP A 90 15.78 -14.18 3.47
C ASP A 90 15.10 -13.07 2.65
N ALA A 91 13.85 -12.71 2.96
CA ALA A 91 13.16 -11.61 2.30
C ALA A 91 13.83 -10.24 2.54
N VAL A 92 14.35 -9.99 3.73
CA VAL A 92 15.14 -8.79 4.02
C VAL A 92 16.43 -8.76 3.19
N LEU A 93 17.16 -9.89 3.15
CA LEU A 93 18.42 -10.01 2.38
C LEU A 93 18.17 -9.89 0.87
N GLU A 94 17.09 -10.49 0.36
CA GLU A 94 16.65 -10.35 -1.02
C GLU A 94 16.40 -8.88 -1.37
N ALA A 95 15.63 -8.15 -0.56
CA ALA A 95 15.33 -6.75 -0.79
C ALA A 95 16.61 -5.90 -0.82
N ARG A 96 17.53 -6.11 0.12
CA ARG A 96 18.83 -5.41 0.16
C ARG A 96 19.61 -5.62 -1.13
N LYS A 97 19.71 -6.88 -1.58
CA LYS A 97 20.43 -7.25 -2.80
C LYS A 97 19.76 -6.68 -4.05
N ALA A 98 18.44 -6.82 -4.18
CA ALA A 98 17.70 -6.40 -5.36
C ALA A 98 17.62 -4.88 -5.53
N LEU A 99 17.63 -4.15 -4.41
CA LEU A 99 17.59 -2.68 -4.37
C LEU A 99 18.99 -2.05 -4.33
N ASP A 100 20.06 -2.88 -4.28
CA ASP A 100 21.44 -2.42 -4.13
C ASP A 100 21.62 -1.48 -2.92
N ARG A 101 21.10 -1.89 -1.77
CA ARG A 101 21.13 -1.13 -0.52
C ARG A 101 21.71 -1.96 0.62
N GLU A 102 22.65 -1.39 1.35
CA GLU A 102 23.19 -2.03 2.56
C GLU A 102 22.15 -2.13 3.66
N VAL A 103 21.24 -1.16 3.76
CA VAL A 103 20.21 -1.07 4.77
C VAL A 103 18.88 -0.74 4.10
N ILE A 104 17.82 -1.46 4.42
CA ILE A 104 16.45 -1.09 4.05
C ILE A 104 15.88 -0.20 5.16
N ASP A 105 15.28 0.93 4.79
CA ASP A 105 14.80 1.88 5.79
C ASP A 105 13.67 1.31 6.64
N ILE A 106 12.69 0.66 6.01
CA ILE A 106 11.53 0.09 6.70
C ILE A 106 11.22 -1.30 6.13
N PHE A 107 11.05 -2.30 7.00
CA PHE A 107 10.60 -3.62 6.58
C PHE A 107 9.42 -4.10 7.41
N LEU A 108 8.34 -4.59 6.75
CA LEU A 108 7.09 -4.93 7.41
C LEU A 108 6.71 -6.41 7.27
N MET A 109 6.03 -6.92 8.28
CA MET A 109 5.14 -8.07 8.07
C MET A 109 3.98 -7.61 7.18
N HIS A 110 3.83 -8.23 6.01
CA HIS A 110 2.86 -7.83 4.99
C HIS A 110 1.47 -8.37 5.31
N GLU A 111 0.45 -7.50 5.28
CA GLU A 111 -0.97 -7.84 5.37
C GLU A 111 -1.31 -8.79 6.54
N VAL A 112 -0.92 -8.40 7.75
CA VAL A 112 -1.25 -9.18 8.96
C VAL A 112 -2.76 -9.11 9.18
N ARG A 113 -3.41 -10.27 9.21
CA ARG A 113 -4.86 -10.40 9.41
C ARG A 113 -5.17 -10.77 10.87
N SER A 114 -6.44 -10.60 11.28
CA SER A 114 -6.91 -11.02 12.60
C SER A 114 -6.51 -12.48 12.90
N GLY A 115 -5.98 -12.71 14.10
CA GLY A 115 -5.48 -14.03 14.52
C GLY A 115 -4.08 -14.40 14.06
N GLN A 116 -3.47 -13.68 13.11
CA GLN A 116 -2.15 -14.07 12.56
C GLN A 116 -0.95 -13.60 13.36
N LEU A 117 -1.09 -12.65 14.29
CA LEU A 117 0.05 -12.18 15.08
C LEU A 117 0.77 -13.31 15.84
N SER A 118 0.02 -14.26 16.40
CA SER A 118 0.58 -15.41 17.09
C SER A 118 1.26 -16.41 16.16
N LEU A 119 0.78 -16.54 14.93
CA LEU A 119 1.33 -17.45 13.91
C LEU A 119 2.64 -16.91 13.32
N ARG A 120 2.81 -15.58 13.29
CA ARG A 120 3.95 -14.91 12.66
C ARG A 120 5.03 -14.45 13.64
N GLN A 121 5.16 -15.11 14.79
CA GLN A 121 6.19 -14.80 15.80
C GLN A 121 7.62 -15.04 15.29
N GLY A 122 7.82 -16.01 14.37
CA GLY A 122 9.11 -16.22 13.70
C GLY A 122 9.51 -15.00 12.87
N ALA A 123 8.60 -14.52 12.02
CA ALA A 123 8.81 -13.31 11.22
C ALA A 123 9.05 -12.07 12.07
N TRP A 124 8.30 -11.92 13.16
CA TRP A 124 8.51 -10.83 14.13
C TRP A 124 9.92 -10.85 14.72
N LYS A 125 10.38 -12.01 15.17
CA LYS A 125 11.73 -12.18 15.71
C LYS A 125 12.80 -11.87 14.67
N ALA A 126 12.63 -12.31 13.42
CA ALA A 126 13.57 -12.02 12.34
C ALA A 126 13.71 -10.49 12.09
N LEU A 127 12.61 -9.75 12.08
CA LEU A 127 12.66 -8.29 11.88
C LEU A 127 13.32 -7.56 13.06
N LYS A 128 13.11 -8.03 14.30
CA LYS A 128 13.83 -7.51 15.47
C LYS A 128 15.33 -7.73 15.34
N ASP A 129 15.75 -8.95 14.98
CA ASP A 129 17.16 -9.28 14.83
C ASP A 129 17.76 -8.50 13.64
N ALA A 130 17.05 -8.39 12.50
CA ALA A 130 17.46 -7.59 11.36
C ALA A 130 17.68 -6.10 11.73
N LYS A 131 16.82 -5.52 12.56
CA LYS A 131 17.02 -4.16 13.07
C LYS A 131 18.24 -4.07 13.99
N LYS A 132 18.41 -5.02 14.90
CA LYS A 132 19.56 -5.07 15.80
C LYS A 132 20.88 -5.22 15.05
N GLU A 133 20.88 -5.96 13.94
CA GLU A 133 22.05 -6.17 13.07
C GLU A 133 22.28 -4.99 12.11
N GLY A 134 21.39 -3.99 12.09
CA GLY A 134 21.49 -2.83 11.21
C GLY A 134 21.13 -3.11 9.74
N LEU A 135 20.43 -4.21 9.47
CA LEU A 135 19.95 -4.56 8.13
C LEU A 135 18.70 -3.76 7.74
N VAL A 136 17.93 -3.35 8.75
CA VAL A 136 16.78 -2.45 8.61
C VAL A 136 16.84 -1.34 9.67
N ARG A 137 16.33 -0.13 9.35
CA ARG A 137 16.30 0.98 10.33
C ARG A 137 15.07 0.92 11.22
N ALA A 138 13.93 0.56 10.65
CA ALA A 138 12.66 0.42 11.36
C ALA A 138 11.89 -0.80 10.84
N PHE A 139 11.07 -1.40 11.71
CA PHE A 139 10.20 -2.49 11.30
C PHE A 139 8.79 -2.36 11.87
N GLY A 140 7.87 -3.10 11.29
CA GLY A 140 6.48 -3.04 11.71
C GLY A 140 5.58 -3.99 10.95
N LEU A 141 4.34 -3.59 10.75
CA LEU A 141 3.35 -4.37 10.03
C LEU A 141 2.43 -3.52 9.15
N SER A 142 1.90 -4.12 8.10
CA SER A 142 0.77 -3.59 7.35
C SER A 142 -0.48 -4.40 7.62
N SER A 143 -1.64 -3.74 7.68
CA SER A 143 -2.90 -4.42 7.93
C SER A 143 -4.11 -3.67 7.37
N HIS A 144 -5.14 -4.43 7.05
CA HIS A 144 -6.46 -3.93 6.72
C HIS A 144 -7.45 -4.09 7.90
N HIS A 145 -6.97 -4.66 9.03
CA HIS A 145 -7.79 -5.05 10.17
C HIS A 145 -7.62 -4.07 11.34
N VAL A 146 -8.74 -3.61 11.87
CA VAL A 146 -8.79 -2.67 13.01
C VAL A 146 -8.15 -3.27 14.27
N ASP A 147 -8.46 -4.53 14.57
CA ASP A 147 -7.94 -5.22 15.75
C ASP A 147 -6.42 -5.40 15.70
N ILE A 148 -5.86 -5.64 14.52
CA ILE A 148 -4.40 -5.72 14.32
C ILE A 148 -3.76 -4.34 14.45
N THR A 149 -4.34 -3.32 13.82
CA THR A 149 -3.85 -1.94 13.94
C THR A 149 -3.89 -1.47 15.39
N LYS A 150 -4.98 -1.79 16.12
CA LYS A 150 -5.09 -1.49 17.54
C LYS A 150 -4.06 -2.25 18.37
N ALA A 151 -3.84 -3.55 18.12
CA ALA A 151 -2.82 -4.33 18.82
C ALA A 151 -1.41 -3.75 18.63
N ALA A 152 -1.11 -3.24 17.43
CA ALA A 152 0.17 -2.60 17.10
C ALA A 152 0.50 -1.43 18.05
N SER A 153 -0.49 -0.69 18.56
CA SER A 153 -0.26 0.43 19.48
C SER A 153 0.41 -0.01 20.80
N SER A 154 0.16 -1.24 21.24
CA SER A 154 0.70 -1.81 22.48
C SER A 154 1.98 -2.63 22.28
N MET A 155 2.45 -2.80 21.04
CA MET A 155 3.68 -3.54 20.74
C MET A 155 4.88 -2.60 20.87
N GLU A 156 5.54 -2.60 22.04
CA GLU A 156 6.61 -1.63 22.38
C GLU A 156 7.72 -1.55 21.32
N GLU A 157 8.17 -2.70 20.82
CA GLU A 157 9.30 -2.78 19.89
C GLU A 157 8.94 -2.44 18.43
N LEU A 158 7.63 -2.35 18.11
CA LEU A 158 7.18 -1.98 16.77
C LEU A 158 7.39 -0.49 16.53
N ASP A 159 8.03 -0.17 15.41
CA ASP A 159 8.34 1.22 15.05
C ASP A 159 7.23 1.88 14.23
N VAL A 160 6.65 1.13 13.29
CA VAL A 160 5.73 1.69 12.30
C VAL A 160 4.53 0.79 12.03
N VAL A 161 3.41 1.39 11.65
CA VAL A 161 2.20 0.70 11.23
C VAL A 161 1.69 1.28 9.91
N PHE A 162 1.23 0.39 9.03
CA PHE A 162 0.75 0.73 7.69
C PHE A 162 -0.70 0.25 7.52
N PRO A 163 -1.68 0.98 8.06
CA PRO A 163 -3.09 0.63 8.00
C PRO A 163 -3.76 1.07 6.71
N LEU A 164 -4.89 0.42 6.39
CA LEU A 164 -5.80 0.86 5.36
C LEU A 164 -6.77 1.88 5.91
N ILE A 165 -6.90 3.04 5.23
CA ILE A 165 -7.92 4.03 5.53
C ILE A 165 -8.34 4.79 4.27
N ASN A 166 -9.64 5.04 4.12
CA ASN A 166 -10.21 5.93 3.10
C ASN A 166 -11.54 6.49 3.58
N TYR A 167 -12.03 7.55 2.93
CA TYR A 167 -13.23 8.27 3.36
C TYR A 167 -14.52 7.44 3.33
N ALA A 168 -14.57 6.43 2.47
CA ALA A 168 -15.72 5.54 2.31
C ALA A 168 -15.65 4.28 3.19
N GLY A 169 -14.56 4.07 3.95
CA GLY A 169 -14.36 2.88 4.78
C GLY A 169 -14.19 1.58 3.99
N LEU A 170 -13.93 1.67 2.67
CA LEU A 170 -13.85 0.49 1.82
C LEU A 170 -12.71 -0.42 2.23
N GLY A 171 -13.08 -1.65 2.50
CA GLY A 171 -12.16 -2.75 2.75
C GLY A 171 -11.53 -2.79 4.14
N ILE A 172 -12.00 -2.00 5.07
CA ILE A 172 -11.64 -2.09 6.49
C ILE A 172 -12.32 -3.32 7.09
N ARG A 173 -11.58 -4.08 7.88
CA ARG A 173 -12.03 -5.34 8.47
C ARG A 173 -11.76 -5.39 9.97
N LYS A 174 -12.48 -6.31 10.64
CA LYS A 174 -12.27 -6.69 12.04
C LYS A 174 -12.70 -8.15 12.20
N GLY A 175 -11.77 -9.04 12.53
CA GLY A 175 -12.03 -10.46 12.38
C GLY A 175 -12.43 -10.79 10.94
N ASP A 176 -13.47 -11.60 10.78
CA ASP A 176 -14.02 -11.98 9.47
C ASP A 176 -15.06 -10.99 8.92
N SER A 177 -15.34 -9.91 9.65
CA SER A 177 -16.37 -8.93 9.28
C SER A 177 -15.77 -7.64 8.72
N PHE A 178 -16.59 -6.86 8.04
CA PHE A 178 -16.26 -5.46 7.73
C PHE A 178 -16.32 -4.60 9.00
N SER A 179 -15.52 -3.55 9.00
CA SER A 179 -15.49 -2.54 10.05
C SER A 179 -15.62 -1.14 9.46
N THR A 180 -15.56 -0.12 10.29
CA THR A 180 -15.77 1.27 9.88
C THR A 180 -14.46 2.05 9.81
N LYS A 181 -14.49 3.17 9.09
CA LYS A 181 -13.36 4.10 9.05
C LYS A 181 -13.12 4.78 10.38
N GLU A 182 -14.17 4.95 11.19
CA GLU A 182 -14.11 5.54 12.53
C GLU A 182 -13.33 4.62 13.49
N GLU A 183 -13.63 3.31 13.49
CA GLU A 183 -12.89 2.33 14.29
C GLU A 183 -11.42 2.23 13.85
N MET A 184 -11.15 2.28 12.54
CA MET A 184 -9.77 2.28 12.05
C MET A 184 -9.04 3.57 12.43
N LEU A 185 -9.69 4.73 12.34
CA LEU A 185 -9.07 6.01 12.72
C LEU A 185 -8.76 6.04 14.21
N GLU A 186 -9.64 5.49 15.06
CA GLU A 186 -9.35 5.33 16.50
C GLU A 186 -8.11 4.46 16.73
N ALA A 187 -7.99 3.34 16.04
CA ALA A 187 -6.80 2.47 16.14
C ALA A 187 -5.52 3.18 15.65
N ILE A 188 -5.61 3.96 14.57
CA ILE A 188 -4.54 4.81 14.05
C ILE A 188 -4.12 5.85 15.11
N SER A 189 -5.08 6.54 15.72
CA SER A 189 -4.81 7.54 16.76
C SER A 189 -4.09 6.94 17.96
N GLN A 190 -4.44 5.70 18.35
CA GLN A 190 -3.74 4.98 19.43
C GLN A 190 -2.29 4.66 19.05
N CYS A 191 -2.03 4.26 17.80
CA CYS A 191 -0.66 4.02 17.33
C CYS A 191 0.16 5.32 17.32
N HIS A 192 -0.41 6.41 16.81
CA HIS A 192 0.23 7.71 16.78
C HIS A 192 0.54 8.21 18.20
N ALA A 193 -0.42 8.11 19.14
CA ALA A 193 -0.22 8.50 20.53
C ALA A 193 0.85 7.66 21.24
N ALA A 194 1.06 6.40 20.81
CA ALA A 194 2.16 5.54 21.27
C ALA A 194 3.50 5.85 20.59
N GLY A 195 3.58 6.90 19.76
CA GLY A 195 4.81 7.31 19.06
C GLY A 195 5.19 6.45 17.88
N LYS A 196 4.29 5.55 17.41
CA LYS A 196 4.51 4.76 16.20
C LYS A 196 4.45 5.65 14.97
N GLY A 197 5.32 5.39 13.99
CA GLY A 197 5.17 5.99 12.66
C GLY A 197 3.95 5.43 11.96
N VAL A 198 3.08 6.30 11.46
CA VAL A 198 1.87 5.90 10.76
C VAL A 198 1.90 6.41 9.33
N PHE A 199 1.87 5.49 8.38
CA PHE A 199 1.62 5.84 6.99
C PHE A 199 0.50 4.97 6.45
N SER A 200 -0.39 5.53 5.62
CA SER A 200 -1.65 4.88 5.26
C SER A 200 -1.69 4.42 3.80
N MET A 201 -2.50 3.40 3.53
CA MET A 201 -2.73 2.89 2.19
C MET A 201 -4.20 2.99 1.77
N LYS A 202 -4.44 2.81 0.46
CA LYS A 202 -5.77 2.68 -0.14
C LYS A 202 -6.63 3.94 -0.02
N ALA A 203 -6.06 5.14 -0.04
CA ALA A 203 -6.80 6.40 -0.08
C ALA A 203 -7.90 6.39 -1.15
N PHE A 204 -7.62 5.82 -2.31
CA PHE A 204 -8.59 5.64 -3.40
C PHE A 204 -9.34 4.30 -3.38
N GLY A 205 -9.38 3.58 -2.26
CA GLY A 205 -10.14 2.33 -2.13
C GLY A 205 -9.74 1.24 -3.13
N GLY A 206 -8.46 1.19 -3.55
CA GLY A 206 -8.00 0.29 -4.62
C GLY A 206 -8.45 0.73 -6.02
N GLY A 207 -8.64 2.02 -6.23
CA GLY A 207 -9.05 2.63 -7.49
C GLY A 207 -10.56 2.93 -7.58
N SER A 208 -11.39 2.37 -6.68
CA SER A 208 -12.85 2.56 -6.70
C SER A 208 -13.28 4.00 -6.39
N LEU A 209 -12.43 4.77 -5.71
CA LEU A 209 -12.73 6.15 -5.27
C LEU A 209 -12.02 7.21 -6.12
N THR A 210 -11.37 6.85 -7.22
CA THR A 210 -10.63 7.81 -8.06
C THR A 210 -11.56 8.90 -8.64
N GLY A 211 -12.84 8.57 -8.93
CA GLY A 211 -13.84 9.56 -9.37
C GLY A 211 -14.25 10.58 -8.31
N HIS A 212 -13.75 10.44 -7.08
CA HIS A 212 -13.92 11.36 -5.96
C HIS A 212 -12.54 11.83 -5.48
N TYR A 213 -11.71 12.28 -6.41
CA TYR A 213 -10.27 12.45 -6.23
C TYR A 213 -9.94 13.37 -5.04
N GLN A 214 -10.48 14.59 -5.05
CA GLN A 214 -10.19 15.57 -4.00
C GLN A 214 -10.77 15.15 -2.65
N GLU A 215 -12.02 14.67 -2.62
CA GLU A 215 -12.65 14.18 -1.38
C GLU A 215 -11.84 13.06 -0.72
N ALA A 216 -11.32 12.13 -1.54
CA ALA A 216 -10.48 11.04 -1.06
C ALA A 216 -9.16 11.53 -0.46
N LEU A 217 -8.51 12.51 -1.10
CA LEU A 217 -7.26 13.10 -0.63
C LEU A 217 -7.49 14.01 0.58
N ASP A 218 -8.53 14.86 0.55
CA ASP A 218 -8.88 15.74 1.67
C ASP A 218 -9.09 14.93 2.96
N TYR A 219 -9.77 13.79 2.85
CA TYR A 219 -10.00 12.94 3.99
C TYR A 219 -8.71 12.43 4.63
N VAL A 220 -7.80 11.86 3.85
CA VAL A 220 -6.58 11.23 4.40
C VAL A 220 -5.52 12.25 4.81
N PHE A 221 -5.35 13.33 4.03
CA PHE A 221 -4.39 14.38 4.35
C PHE A 221 -4.84 15.32 5.48
N SER A 222 -6.13 15.34 5.83
CA SER A 222 -6.63 16.08 7.00
C SER A 222 -6.36 15.37 8.33
N LYS A 223 -5.85 14.13 8.33
CA LYS A 223 -5.62 13.36 9.56
C LYS A 223 -4.21 13.63 10.11
N PRO A 224 -4.08 14.37 11.22
CA PRO A 224 -2.77 14.70 11.79
C PRO A 224 -2.01 13.47 12.29
N GLU A 225 -2.73 12.39 12.59
CA GLU A 225 -2.20 11.11 13.06
C GLU A 225 -1.51 10.30 11.95
N ILE A 226 -1.63 10.72 10.69
CA ILE A 226 -1.00 10.06 9.55
C ILE A 226 0.20 10.89 9.12
N ASP A 227 1.38 10.29 9.19
CA ASP A 227 2.64 10.94 8.82
C ASP A 227 2.83 11.01 7.30
N SER A 228 2.38 9.96 6.58
CA SER A 228 2.45 9.87 5.12
C SER A 228 1.30 9.04 4.54
N VAL A 229 0.89 9.39 3.32
CA VAL A 229 -0.16 8.68 2.57
C VAL A 229 0.45 8.05 1.32
N MET A 230 0.41 6.72 1.21
CA MET A 230 0.89 6.01 0.03
C MET A 230 -0.12 6.05 -1.10
N ILE A 231 0.29 6.64 -2.22
CA ILE A 231 -0.48 6.72 -3.47
C ILE A 231 0.23 5.89 -4.53
N GLY A 232 -0.51 5.05 -5.22
CA GLY A 232 0.00 4.26 -6.34
C GLY A 232 -0.13 5.04 -7.65
N PHE A 233 0.90 4.98 -8.49
CA PHE A 233 0.95 5.68 -9.79
C PHE A 233 1.31 4.72 -10.91
N GLY A 234 0.70 4.93 -12.07
CA GLY A 234 1.01 4.26 -13.32
C GLY A 234 1.45 5.21 -14.44
N LYS A 235 1.40 6.54 -14.19
CA LYS A 235 1.74 7.58 -15.17
C LYS A 235 2.31 8.82 -14.50
N ILE A 236 3.13 9.58 -15.24
CA ILE A 236 3.66 10.88 -14.78
C ILE A 236 2.52 11.87 -14.48
N SER A 237 1.48 11.93 -15.32
CA SER A 237 0.35 12.84 -15.09
C SER A 237 -0.38 12.59 -13.76
N GLU A 238 -0.41 11.36 -13.24
CA GLU A 238 -0.98 11.07 -11.93
C GLU A 238 -0.11 11.60 -10.78
N VAL A 239 1.21 11.68 -11.00
CA VAL A 239 2.12 12.36 -10.07
C VAL A 239 1.88 13.86 -10.10
N ASP A 240 1.74 14.46 -11.30
CA ASP A 240 1.42 15.90 -11.47
C ASP A 240 0.11 16.27 -10.80
N ASP A 241 -0.92 15.42 -10.93
CA ASP A 241 -2.21 15.62 -10.29
C ASP A 241 -2.05 15.70 -8.76
N LEU A 242 -1.31 14.76 -8.17
CA LEU A 242 -1.06 14.79 -6.73
C LEU A 242 -0.24 16.02 -6.30
N LEU A 243 0.79 16.37 -7.06
CA LEU A 243 1.61 17.56 -6.79
C LEU A 243 0.78 18.84 -6.88
N SER A 244 -0.11 18.93 -7.87
CA SER A 244 -1.03 20.05 -8.06
C SER A 244 -2.01 20.17 -6.89
N TYR A 245 -2.56 19.04 -6.42
CA TYR A 245 -3.42 18.99 -5.24
C TYR A 245 -2.65 19.49 -3.99
N LEU A 246 -1.49 18.93 -3.70
CA LEU A 246 -0.69 19.31 -2.52
C LEU A 246 -0.14 20.73 -2.58
N GLY A 247 0.09 21.25 -3.78
CA GLY A 247 0.49 22.63 -4.03
C GLY A 247 -0.66 23.65 -3.98
N GLY A 248 -1.91 23.19 -3.84
CA GLY A 248 -3.10 24.05 -3.82
C GLY A 248 -3.41 24.73 -5.15
N THR A 249 -2.88 24.18 -6.26
CA THR A 249 -3.10 24.70 -7.62
C THR A 249 -4.14 23.94 -8.42
N MET A 250 -4.62 22.81 -7.87
CA MET A 250 -5.65 21.99 -8.54
C MET A 250 -6.99 22.71 -8.59
N ASP A 251 -7.65 22.66 -9.74
CA ASP A 251 -9.03 23.15 -9.89
C ASP A 251 -9.97 22.33 -8.99
N LYS A 252 -10.88 23.01 -8.28
CA LYS A 252 -11.85 22.35 -7.37
C LYS A 252 -12.84 21.41 -8.06
N SER A 253 -13.02 21.59 -9.37
CA SER A 253 -13.87 20.73 -10.21
C SER A 253 -13.11 19.56 -10.83
N TYR A 254 -11.79 19.47 -10.61
CA TYR A 254 -10.96 18.44 -11.22
C TYR A 254 -11.36 17.05 -10.74
N ASN A 255 -11.58 16.17 -11.70
CA ASN A 255 -11.65 14.73 -11.52
C ASN A 255 -10.89 14.04 -12.65
N PRO A 256 -10.09 13.01 -12.34
CA PRO A 256 -9.42 12.23 -13.37
C PRO A 256 -10.42 11.56 -14.31
N ASP A 257 -10.06 11.45 -15.58
CA ASP A 257 -10.82 10.64 -16.53
C ASP A 257 -10.71 9.15 -16.16
N ILE A 258 -11.80 8.59 -15.67
CA ILE A 258 -11.92 7.17 -15.29
C ILE A 258 -12.57 6.30 -16.38
N SER A 259 -12.87 6.85 -17.56
CA SER A 259 -13.56 6.14 -18.66
C SER A 259 -12.79 4.91 -19.15
N LYS A 260 -11.49 4.92 -19.03
CA LYS A 260 -10.59 3.82 -19.43
C LYS A 260 -10.31 2.82 -18.31
N LYS A 261 -10.81 3.04 -17.11
CA LYS A 261 -10.61 2.10 -16.00
C LYS A 261 -11.13 0.72 -16.33
N ARG A 262 -10.44 -0.28 -15.81
CA ARG A 262 -10.81 -1.68 -15.94
C ARG A 262 -10.74 -2.35 -14.57
N VAL A 263 -11.59 -3.34 -14.37
CA VAL A 263 -11.54 -4.23 -13.21
C VAL A 263 -10.70 -5.42 -13.58
N TYR A 264 -9.73 -5.74 -12.77
CA TYR A 264 -8.88 -6.92 -12.88
C TYR A 264 -9.01 -7.76 -11.60
N ILE A 265 -8.96 -9.08 -11.73
CA ILE A 265 -8.90 -9.98 -10.58
C ILE A 265 -7.55 -10.69 -10.64
N ASN A 266 -6.69 -10.40 -9.67
CA ASN A 266 -5.40 -11.05 -9.55
C ASN A 266 -5.61 -12.54 -9.24
N GLN A 267 -5.17 -13.39 -10.17
CA GLN A 267 -5.38 -14.85 -10.08
C GLN A 267 -4.50 -15.50 -9.01
N GLU A 268 -3.37 -14.88 -8.67
CA GLU A 268 -2.47 -15.38 -7.62
C GLU A 268 -3.06 -15.14 -6.22
N ASP A 269 -3.85 -14.06 -6.04
CA ASP A 269 -4.51 -13.73 -4.78
C ASP A 269 -5.92 -14.33 -4.65
N CYS A 270 -6.57 -14.66 -5.77
CA CYS A 270 -7.96 -15.08 -5.78
C CYS A 270 -8.14 -16.47 -5.16
N GLU A 271 -9.00 -16.58 -4.16
CA GLU A 271 -9.36 -17.84 -3.50
C GLU A 271 -10.67 -18.48 -4.04
N GLY A 272 -11.27 -17.91 -5.10
CA GLY A 272 -12.51 -18.44 -5.68
C GLY A 272 -13.75 -18.33 -4.77
N CYS A 273 -13.73 -17.53 -3.71
CA CYS A 273 -14.78 -17.46 -2.68
C CYS A 273 -16.14 -16.94 -3.17
N GLY A 274 -16.22 -16.30 -4.33
CA GLY A 274 -17.46 -15.85 -4.97
C GLY A 274 -18.07 -14.55 -4.45
N SER A 275 -17.53 -13.91 -3.42
CA SER A 275 -18.07 -12.67 -2.87
C SER A 275 -18.20 -11.56 -3.92
N CYS A 276 -17.21 -11.40 -4.79
CA CYS A 276 -17.21 -10.41 -5.88
C CYS A 276 -18.29 -10.73 -6.94
N LYS A 277 -18.52 -12.03 -7.23
CA LYS A 277 -19.54 -12.47 -8.18
C LYS A 277 -20.95 -12.18 -7.64
N ALA A 278 -21.18 -12.44 -6.36
CA ALA A 278 -22.45 -12.15 -5.70
C ALA A 278 -22.76 -10.64 -5.65
N ALA A 279 -21.73 -9.80 -5.51
CA ALA A 279 -21.86 -8.36 -5.46
C ALA A 279 -21.95 -7.67 -6.83
N CYS A 280 -21.75 -8.41 -7.93
CA CYS A 280 -21.71 -7.82 -9.27
C CYS A 280 -23.13 -7.60 -9.84
N PRO A 281 -23.63 -6.34 -9.95
CA PRO A 281 -24.98 -6.08 -10.45
C PRO A 281 -25.14 -6.38 -11.95
N ALA A 282 -24.04 -6.41 -12.70
CA ALA A 282 -24.03 -6.68 -14.14
C ALA A 282 -23.83 -8.17 -14.47
N GLY A 283 -23.60 -9.04 -13.46
CA GLY A 283 -23.27 -10.45 -13.70
C GLY A 283 -21.99 -10.65 -14.52
N ALA A 284 -21.07 -9.68 -14.45
CA ALA A 284 -19.83 -9.66 -15.23
C ALA A 284 -18.71 -10.53 -14.65
N ILE A 285 -18.90 -11.17 -13.49
CA ILE A 285 -17.88 -12.00 -12.86
C ILE A 285 -18.29 -13.48 -12.96
N PHE A 286 -17.39 -14.27 -13.51
CA PHE A 286 -17.56 -15.72 -13.69
C PHE A 286 -16.36 -16.49 -13.09
N TYR A 287 -16.42 -17.80 -13.04
CA TYR A 287 -15.30 -18.63 -12.64
C TYR A 287 -14.62 -19.22 -13.90
N ASN A 288 -13.30 -19.13 -13.92
CA ASN A 288 -12.49 -19.78 -14.94
C ASN A 288 -12.32 -21.29 -14.65
N GLU A 289 -11.55 -21.99 -15.48
CA GLU A 289 -11.29 -23.42 -15.40
C GLU A 289 -10.64 -23.84 -14.06
N ASN A 290 -9.93 -22.92 -13.41
CA ASN A 290 -9.29 -23.14 -12.11
C ASN A 290 -10.22 -22.83 -10.92
N GLY A 291 -11.48 -22.49 -11.17
CA GLY A 291 -12.43 -22.09 -10.13
C GLY A 291 -12.19 -20.69 -9.56
N LEU A 292 -11.31 -19.90 -10.18
CA LEU A 292 -10.99 -18.53 -9.76
C LEU A 292 -11.88 -17.51 -10.47
N ALA A 293 -12.17 -16.40 -9.80
CA ALA A 293 -13.02 -15.37 -10.38
C ALA A 293 -12.30 -14.62 -11.52
N GLU A 294 -13.05 -14.32 -12.59
CA GLU A 294 -12.59 -13.58 -13.75
C GLU A 294 -13.65 -12.59 -14.22
N VAL A 295 -13.27 -11.54 -14.96
CA VAL A 295 -14.15 -10.45 -15.37
C VAL A 295 -14.46 -10.54 -16.86
N ASP A 296 -15.73 -10.61 -17.21
CA ASP A 296 -16.22 -10.35 -18.56
C ASP A 296 -16.31 -8.83 -18.78
N HIS A 297 -15.28 -8.27 -19.42
CA HIS A 297 -15.19 -6.84 -19.67
C HIS A 297 -16.27 -6.29 -20.60
N SER A 298 -16.95 -7.15 -21.38
CA SER A 298 -18.08 -6.73 -22.24
C SER A 298 -19.34 -6.40 -21.45
N LYS A 299 -19.45 -6.96 -20.23
CA LYS A 299 -20.56 -6.73 -19.30
C LYS A 299 -20.20 -5.81 -18.13
N CYS A 300 -18.90 -5.64 -17.86
CA CYS A 300 -18.43 -4.90 -16.67
C CYS A 300 -18.78 -3.41 -16.76
N LEU A 301 -19.55 -2.91 -15.80
CA LEU A 301 -19.91 -1.50 -15.68
C LEU A 301 -18.82 -0.65 -14.99
N THR A 302 -17.73 -1.24 -14.57
CA THR A 302 -16.64 -0.59 -13.83
C THR A 302 -17.12 0.14 -12.57
N CYS A 303 -18.21 -0.34 -11.95
CA CYS A 303 -18.86 0.29 -10.79
C CYS A 303 -18.12 0.08 -9.47
N GLY A 304 -17.16 -0.85 -9.41
CA GLY A 304 -16.30 -1.09 -8.26
C GLY A 304 -16.90 -1.89 -7.11
N TYR A 305 -18.17 -2.30 -7.13
CA TYR A 305 -18.82 -3.01 -6.01
C TYR A 305 -18.16 -4.36 -5.64
N CYS A 306 -17.45 -4.97 -6.58
CA CYS A 306 -16.72 -6.21 -6.35
C CYS A 306 -15.43 -6.02 -5.52
N SER A 307 -14.79 -4.85 -5.56
CA SER A 307 -13.52 -4.60 -4.89
C SER A 307 -13.63 -4.59 -3.35
N PRO A 308 -14.57 -3.85 -2.72
CA PRO A 308 -14.64 -3.80 -1.26
C PRO A 308 -15.08 -5.11 -0.61
N VAL A 309 -15.81 -5.98 -1.33
CA VAL A 309 -16.29 -7.27 -0.80
C VAL A 309 -15.27 -8.40 -0.93
N CYS A 310 -14.18 -8.20 -1.64
CA CYS A 310 -13.14 -9.21 -1.79
C CYS A 310 -12.34 -9.37 -0.48
N PRO A 311 -12.38 -10.55 0.19
CA PRO A 311 -11.72 -10.74 1.47
C PRO A 311 -10.19 -10.73 1.33
N VAL A 312 -9.69 -11.21 0.20
CA VAL A 312 -8.25 -11.30 -0.11
C VAL A 312 -7.75 -10.18 -1.02
N ARG A 313 -8.62 -9.26 -1.43
CA ARG A 313 -8.31 -8.08 -2.25
C ARG A 313 -7.72 -8.35 -3.61
N ALA A 314 -8.01 -9.49 -4.17
CA ALA A 314 -7.65 -9.83 -5.53
C ALA A 314 -8.28 -8.90 -6.58
N VAL A 315 -9.37 -8.18 -6.25
CA VAL A 315 -10.06 -7.28 -7.20
C VAL A 315 -9.42 -5.90 -7.20
N ILE A 316 -8.90 -5.50 -8.33
CA ILE A 316 -8.16 -4.26 -8.57
C ILE A 316 -8.87 -3.45 -9.65
N MET A 317 -8.89 -2.12 -9.52
CA MET A 317 -9.33 -1.18 -10.57
C MET A 317 -8.16 -0.30 -10.99
N TYR A 318 -7.82 -0.29 -12.26
CA TYR A 318 -6.74 0.51 -12.85
C TYR A 318 -7.14 1.09 -14.20
#